data_9a189e1af58a86beb571658c62f14b10
#
_entry.id   9a189e1af58a86beb571658c62f14b10
#
_cell.length_a   1.000
_cell.length_b   1.000
_cell.length_c   1.000
_cell.angle_alpha   90.00
_cell.angle_beta   90.00
_cell.angle_gamma   90.00
#
_symmetry.space_group_name_H-M   'P 1'
#
loop_
_entity.id
_entity.type
_entity.pdbx_description
1 polymer ?
#
loop_
_entity_poly.entity_id
_entity_poly.type
_entity_poly.pdbx_seq_one_letter_code
_entity_poly.pdbx_strand_id
1 'polypeptide(L)'
;MQTYDQARDYLYALKNRGSKFGIDRMVRLVEALEHPERNYPVIHVAGTNGKGSVCAMLEAMYRSNGYKAGLFTSPHLLHLGERAQVDRRILTEAGIVRYVEELRPVAEKLGEEDAEWHPTFFEFVAAMAFLRFATEQVDIALIETGLGGRLDATNVVEPELSIITSISFDHMDLLGDTLAKIATEKAGIIKPGKPVLIGCLPEEAEAVIRAIAAERGSPFCTVRERFREADLPETNLAGHFQRWNAAVAVYATELLAERFPVQSTEALMQIDWPGRWQKIEVAGRTLILDATHNPEGAVALVDNLKQVVASEGRKPVIVAGTLGEERGRSLMQAVAPYAGELYLVQPDQDRAIPTPFLESCLPDDRGFPVHHSSVQDLFHRGGPTTIGRPGDTIVVTGSIYLIGEVLAKMQGDQPSELQDRL
;
A
#
# COMPACT_ATOMS: atom_id res chain seq x y z
N MET A 1 14.33 -19.78 23.07
CA MET A 1 14.02 -18.45 22.49
C MET A 1 14.55 -18.43 21.07
N GLN A 2 13.68 -18.22 20.11
CA GLN A 2 13.99 -18.08 18.68
C GLN A 2 14.69 -16.72 18.46
N THR A 3 15.66 -16.66 17.54
CA THR A 3 16.22 -15.35 17.13
C THR A 3 15.31 -14.66 16.11
N TYR A 4 15.50 -13.36 15.89
CA TYR A 4 14.75 -12.65 14.83
C TYR A 4 14.99 -13.27 13.46
N ASP A 5 16.24 -13.59 13.11
CA ASP A 5 16.55 -14.25 11.85
C ASP A 5 15.80 -15.58 11.67
N GLN A 6 15.72 -16.39 12.71
CA GLN A 6 14.96 -17.64 12.67
C GLN A 6 13.46 -17.41 12.48
N ALA A 7 12.89 -16.40 13.14
CA ALA A 7 11.49 -16.02 12.99
C ALA A 7 11.21 -15.50 11.58
N ARG A 8 12.09 -14.64 11.07
CA ARG A 8 12.02 -14.10 9.70
C ARG A 8 12.12 -15.22 8.67
N ASP A 9 13.10 -16.11 8.79
CA ASP A 9 13.29 -17.22 7.87
C ASP A 9 12.08 -18.18 7.85
N TYR A 10 11.47 -18.43 9.02
CA TYR A 10 10.20 -19.16 9.09
C TYR A 10 9.09 -18.46 8.30
N LEU A 11 8.88 -17.17 8.54
CA LEU A 11 7.86 -16.40 7.83
C LEU A 11 8.11 -16.40 6.33
N TYR A 12 9.36 -16.20 5.88
CA TYR A 12 9.68 -16.19 4.46
C TYR A 12 9.56 -17.57 3.80
N ALA A 13 9.80 -18.65 4.54
CA ALA A 13 9.51 -19.99 4.06
C ALA A 13 8.01 -20.21 3.75
N LEU A 14 7.11 -19.50 4.45
CA LEU A 14 5.68 -19.54 4.14
C LEU A 14 5.33 -18.95 2.78
N LYS A 15 6.14 -18.03 2.23
CA LYS A 15 5.96 -17.47 0.87
C LYS A 15 6.05 -18.56 -0.21
N ASN A 16 6.88 -19.59 0.00
CA ASN A 16 7.01 -20.71 -0.94
C ASN A 16 5.73 -21.55 -1.06
N ARG A 17 4.76 -21.36 -0.16
CA ARG A 17 3.43 -22.00 -0.25
C ARG A 17 2.50 -21.27 -1.22
N GLY A 18 2.95 -20.14 -1.79
CA GLY A 18 2.20 -19.33 -2.76
C GLY A 18 1.05 -18.54 -2.14
N SER A 19 0.40 -17.73 -2.96
CA SER A 19 -0.88 -17.10 -2.63
C SER A 19 -2.00 -18.07 -2.97
N LYS A 20 -2.70 -18.55 -1.96
CA LYS A 20 -3.85 -19.42 -2.14
C LYS A 20 -5.14 -18.60 -1.95
N PHE A 21 -5.99 -18.59 -2.96
CA PHE A 21 -7.30 -17.94 -2.86
C PHE A 21 -8.22 -18.73 -1.93
N GLY A 22 -8.86 -18.02 -1.04
CA GLY A 22 -9.83 -18.58 -0.09
C GLY A 22 -9.64 -17.99 1.30
N ILE A 23 -10.74 -17.77 2.00
CA ILE A 23 -10.76 -17.22 3.35
C ILE A 23 -10.74 -18.31 4.44
N ASP A 24 -11.01 -19.58 4.06
CA ASP A 24 -11.26 -20.68 5.00
C ASP A 24 -10.08 -20.95 5.94
N ARG A 25 -8.84 -20.84 5.44
CA ARG A 25 -7.64 -20.99 6.29
C ARG A 25 -7.59 -19.90 7.35
N MET A 26 -7.86 -18.65 6.95
CA MET A 26 -7.85 -17.54 7.89
C MET A 26 -8.97 -17.65 8.92
N VAL A 27 -10.17 -18.11 8.50
CA VAL A 27 -11.29 -18.38 9.42
C VAL A 27 -10.87 -19.40 10.46
N ARG A 28 -10.27 -20.53 10.07
CA ARG A 28 -9.77 -21.54 11.00
C ARG A 28 -8.66 -21.02 11.92
N LEU A 29 -7.78 -20.18 11.37
CA LEU A 29 -6.68 -19.60 12.13
C LEU A 29 -7.20 -18.67 13.23
N VAL A 30 -8.11 -17.73 12.90
CA VAL A 30 -8.66 -16.81 13.90
C VAL A 30 -9.56 -17.53 14.90
N GLU A 31 -10.27 -18.59 14.49
CA GLU A 31 -11.05 -19.44 15.39
C GLU A 31 -10.12 -20.14 16.42
N ALA A 32 -9.01 -20.71 15.96
CA ALA A 32 -8.02 -21.33 16.84
C ALA A 32 -7.31 -20.33 17.77
N LEU A 33 -7.34 -19.04 17.44
CA LEU A 33 -6.81 -17.93 18.23
C LEU A 33 -7.89 -17.21 19.07
N GLU A 34 -9.09 -17.80 19.18
CA GLU A 34 -10.21 -17.22 19.94
C GLU A 34 -10.67 -15.84 19.43
N HIS A 35 -10.60 -15.61 18.10
CA HIS A 35 -11.08 -14.42 17.41
C HIS A 35 -10.50 -13.08 17.90
N PRO A 36 -9.17 -12.89 17.88
CA PRO A 36 -8.55 -11.63 18.31
C PRO A 36 -9.02 -10.42 17.49
N GLU A 37 -9.43 -10.64 16.22
CA GLU A 37 -9.92 -9.60 15.30
C GLU A 37 -11.26 -8.99 15.73
N ARG A 38 -11.96 -9.58 16.70
CA ARG A 38 -13.25 -9.10 17.22
C ARG A 38 -13.13 -8.24 18.48
N ASN A 39 -11.91 -8.09 19.02
CA ASN A 39 -11.70 -7.42 20.30
C ASN A 39 -11.63 -5.89 20.20
N TYR A 40 -11.75 -5.33 19.00
CA TYR A 40 -11.66 -3.89 18.73
C TYR A 40 -12.47 -3.51 17.48
N PRO A 41 -12.93 -2.26 17.38
CA PRO A 41 -13.59 -1.73 16.19
C PRO A 41 -12.64 -1.65 15.00
N VAL A 42 -13.16 -1.88 13.78
CA VAL A 42 -12.38 -1.92 12.54
C VAL A 42 -12.96 -1.00 11.48
N ILE A 43 -12.11 -0.28 10.76
CA ILE A 43 -12.40 0.28 9.44
C ILE A 43 -11.62 -0.57 8.42
N HIS A 44 -12.33 -1.20 7.47
CA HIS A 44 -11.75 -2.10 6.48
C HIS A 44 -11.66 -1.42 5.13
N VAL A 45 -10.46 -1.36 4.55
CA VAL A 45 -10.17 -0.55 3.36
C VAL A 45 -9.70 -1.42 2.21
N ALA A 46 -10.50 -1.48 1.13
CA ALA A 46 -10.15 -2.07 -0.16
C ALA A 46 -9.99 -0.99 -1.23
N GLY A 47 -9.47 -1.37 -2.39
CA GLY A 47 -9.29 -0.49 -3.54
C GLY A 47 -8.14 -0.93 -4.43
N THR A 48 -8.02 -0.36 -5.62
CA THR A 48 -6.83 -0.56 -6.44
C THR A 48 -5.69 0.31 -5.92
N ASN A 49 -5.87 1.62 -5.91
CA ASN A 49 -4.91 2.59 -5.38
C ASN A 49 -5.50 3.35 -4.18
N GLY A 50 -4.66 4.02 -3.39
CA GLY A 50 -5.09 4.88 -2.28
C GLY A 50 -5.37 4.20 -0.95
N LYS A 51 -5.47 2.87 -0.89
CA LYS A 51 -5.77 2.12 0.35
C LYS A 51 -4.87 2.54 1.52
N GLY A 52 -3.57 2.35 1.39
CA GLY A 52 -2.61 2.68 2.43
C GLY A 52 -2.57 4.17 2.77
N SER A 53 -2.78 5.07 1.79
CA SER A 53 -2.89 6.51 2.05
C SER A 53 -4.11 6.85 2.90
N VAL A 54 -5.29 6.28 2.57
CA VAL A 54 -6.52 6.47 3.36
C VAL A 54 -6.37 5.88 4.77
N CYS A 55 -5.77 4.68 4.89
CA CYS A 55 -5.48 4.08 6.20
C CYS A 55 -4.55 4.97 7.04
N ALA A 56 -3.47 5.51 6.45
CA ALA A 56 -2.53 6.39 7.13
C ALA A 56 -3.17 7.72 7.56
N MET A 57 -4.03 8.30 6.72
CA MET A 57 -4.78 9.52 7.02
C MET A 57 -5.76 9.29 8.18
N LEU A 58 -6.52 8.19 8.15
CA LEU A 58 -7.44 7.82 9.22
C LEU A 58 -6.68 7.57 10.54
N GLU A 59 -5.60 6.80 10.49
CA GLU A 59 -4.74 6.55 11.65
C GLU A 59 -4.27 7.87 12.28
N ALA A 60 -3.71 8.76 11.47
CA ALA A 60 -3.23 10.04 11.96
C ALA A 60 -4.33 10.90 12.59
N MET A 61 -5.52 10.95 11.99
CA MET A 61 -6.66 11.67 12.55
C MET A 61 -7.13 11.05 13.87
N TYR A 62 -7.34 9.73 13.93
CA TYR A 62 -7.77 9.09 15.18
C TYR A 62 -6.72 9.27 16.28
N ARG A 63 -5.44 8.96 15.98
CA ARG A 63 -4.34 9.11 16.95
C ARG A 63 -4.19 10.55 17.46
N SER A 64 -4.29 11.56 16.59
CA SER A 64 -4.20 12.97 17.00
C SER A 64 -5.40 13.43 17.84
N ASN A 65 -6.53 12.72 17.77
CA ASN A 65 -7.72 12.94 18.59
C ASN A 65 -7.76 12.04 19.85
N GLY A 66 -6.64 11.41 20.20
CA GLY A 66 -6.46 10.69 21.47
C GLY A 66 -6.84 9.21 21.46
N TYR A 67 -7.19 8.64 20.29
CA TYR A 67 -7.43 7.20 20.17
C TYR A 67 -6.11 6.44 20.03
N LYS A 68 -6.04 5.26 20.61
CA LYS A 68 -5.00 4.29 20.33
C LYS A 68 -5.32 3.56 19.03
N ALA A 69 -4.61 3.90 17.95
CA ALA A 69 -4.93 3.44 16.61
C ALA A 69 -4.04 2.28 16.15
N GLY A 70 -4.66 1.16 15.77
CA GLY A 70 -4.02 0.08 15.05
C GLY A 70 -3.98 0.35 13.54
N LEU A 71 -2.89 0.00 12.87
CA LEU A 71 -2.73 0.15 11.43
C LEU A 71 -2.13 -1.12 10.82
N PHE A 72 -2.90 -1.80 9.97
CA PHE A 72 -2.42 -2.91 9.14
C PHE A 72 -2.35 -2.49 7.69
N THR A 73 -1.17 -2.58 7.08
CA THR A 73 -0.94 -2.22 5.67
C THR A 73 0.03 -3.19 4.99
N SER A 74 -0.05 -3.25 3.65
CA SER A 74 0.83 -4.09 2.84
C SER A 74 1.05 -3.53 1.43
N PRO A 75 2.23 -3.82 0.81
CA PRO A 75 3.41 -4.39 1.45
C PRO A 75 4.13 -3.40 2.36
N HIS A 76 5.17 -3.83 3.08
CA HIS A 76 6.09 -2.94 3.80
C HIS A 76 7.14 -2.35 2.87
N LEU A 77 7.87 -1.33 3.28
CA LEU A 77 8.97 -0.72 2.53
C LEU A 77 10.34 -1.26 2.95
N LEU A 78 10.64 -1.26 4.23
CA LEU A 78 11.93 -1.64 4.78
C LEU A 78 11.82 -2.82 5.74
N HIS A 79 10.93 -2.74 6.71
CA HIS A 79 10.84 -3.66 7.83
C HIS A 79 9.50 -4.37 7.86
N LEU A 80 9.51 -5.69 8.09
CA LEU A 80 8.29 -6.49 8.22
C LEU A 80 7.31 -5.91 9.25
N GLY A 81 7.83 -5.32 10.32
CA GLY A 81 7.04 -4.69 11.37
C GLY A 81 6.18 -3.51 10.93
N GLU A 82 6.45 -2.90 9.77
CA GLU A 82 5.62 -1.83 9.19
C GLU A 82 4.20 -2.30 8.86
N ARG A 83 4.00 -3.62 8.64
CA ARG A 83 2.70 -4.19 8.32
C ARG A 83 1.72 -4.15 9.48
N ALA A 84 2.21 -4.08 10.72
CA ALA A 84 1.38 -4.00 11.91
C ALA A 84 1.92 -2.90 12.82
N GLN A 85 1.21 -1.79 12.93
CA GLN A 85 1.60 -0.63 13.72
C GLN A 85 0.53 -0.29 14.77
N VAL A 86 0.95 0.25 15.90
CA VAL A 86 0.07 0.86 16.89
C VAL A 86 0.62 2.24 17.21
N ASP A 87 -0.19 3.29 17.06
CA ASP A 87 0.22 4.70 17.20
C ASP A 87 1.48 5.03 16.37
N ARG A 88 1.56 4.54 15.13
CA ARG A 88 2.71 4.66 14.21
C ARG A 88 4.00 3.98 14.67
N ARG A 89 3.96 3.20 15.75
CA ARG A 89 5.08 2.37 16.16
C ARG A 89 5.00 1.03 15.47
N ILE A 90 5.98 0.73 14.63
CA ILE A 90 6.08 -0.56 13.95
C ILE A 90 6.23 -1.71 14.96
N LEU A 91 5.85 -2.90 14.57
CA LEU A 91 6.13 -4.10 15.36
C LEU A 91 7.64 -4.33 15.40
N THR A 92 8.19 -4.40 16.61
CA THR A 92 9.64 -4.58 16.81
C THR A 92 10.06 -6.02 16.47
N GLU A 93 11.35 -6.24 16.20
CA GLU A 93 11.91 -7.58 15.98
C GLU A 93 11.58 -8.53 17.13
N ALA A 94 11.72 -8.08 18.37
CA ALA A 94 11.33 -8.87 19.56
C ALA A 94 9.82 -9.17 19.57
N GLY A 95 8.99 -8.25 19.10
CA GLY A 95 7.55 -8.45 18.94
C GLY A 95 7.24 -9.47 17.86
N ILE A 96 7.95 -9.45 16.74
CA ILE A 96 7.81 -10.45 15.67
C ILE A 96 8.18 -11.83 16.19
N VAL A 97 9.30 -11.97 16.87
CA VAL A 97 9.71 -13.23 17.50
C VAL A 97 8.63 -13.77 18.43
N ARG A 98 8.11 -12.92 19.33
CA ARG A 98 7.04 -13.30 20.27
C ARG A 98 5.81 -13.82 19.55
N TYR A 99 5.29 -13.09 18.55
CA TYR A 99 4.10 -13.52 17.85
C TYR A 99 4.33 -14.73 16.94
N VAL A 100 5.54 -14.92 16.41
CA VAL A 100 5.89 -16.16 15.69
C VAL A 100 5.92 -17.34 16.67
N GLU A 101 6.50 -17.20 17.85
CA GLU A 101 6.48 -18.24 18.88
C GLU A 101 5.05 -18.61 19.33
N GLU A 102 4.14 -17.63 19.37
CA GLU A 102 2.74 -17.82 19.75
C GLU A 102 1.91 -18.48 18.64
N LEU A 103 2.06 -18.01 17.40
CA LEU A 103 1.24 -18.44 16.24
C LEU A 103 1.73 -19.74 15.60
N ARG A 104 3.04 -19.98 15.59
CA ARG A 104 3.63 -21.12 14.89
C ARG A 104 3.06 -22.47 15.35
N PRO A 105 2.90 -22.78 16.65
CA PRO A 105 2.29 -24.04 17.08
C PRO A 105 0.86 -24.22 16.57
N VAL A 106 0.08 -23.13 16.49
CA VAL A 106 -1.29 -23.16 15.96
C VAL A 106 -1.27 -23.43 14.45
N ALA A 107 -0.40 -22.75 13.71
CA ALA A 107 -0.25 -22.93 12.27
C ALA A 107 0.21 -24.36 11.90
N GLU A 108 1.18 -24.90 12.64
CA GLU A 108 1.70 -26.26 12.46
C GLU A 108 0.61 -27.30 12.76
N LYS A 109 -0.16 -27.14 13.83
CA LYS A 109 -1.29 -28.01 14.16
C LYS A 109 -2.35 -28.03 13.06
N LEU A 110 -2.76 -26.87 12.54
CA LEU A 110 -3.70 -26.79 11.41
C LEU A 110 -3.13 -27.51 10.18
N GLY A 111 -1.83 -27.35 9.90
CA GLY A 111 -1.13 -28.02 8.81
C GLY A 111 -0.96 -29.53 8.98
N GLU A 112 -0.94 -30.04 10.21
CA GLU A 112 -0.94 -31.48 10.54
C GLU A 112 -2.33 -32.11 10.31
N GLU A 113 -3.42 -31.36 10.56
CA GLU A 113 -4.78 -31.80 10.26
C GLU A 113 -5.00 -31.94 8.74
N ASP A 114 -4.55 -30.96 7.97
CA ASP A 114 -4.49 -30.95 6.51
C ASP A 114 -3.46 -29.91 6.07
N ALA A 115 -2.54 -30.29 5.18
CA ALA A 115 -1.51 -29.41 4.64
C ALA A 115 -2.08 -28.14 3.98
N GLU A 116 -3.33 -28.18 3.48
CA GLU A 116 -4.05 -27.04 2.92
C GLU A 116 -4.48 -26.02 3.98
N TRP A 117 -4.60 -26.40 5.26
CA TRP A 117 -4.99 -25.49 6.35
C TRP A 117 -3.83 -24.73 6.96
N HIS A 118 -2.58 -25.07 6.61
CA HIS A 118 -1.44 -24.28 7.06
C HIS A 118 -1.48 -22.87 6.45
N PRO A 119 -1.45 -21.80 7.27
CA PRO A 119 -1.56 -20.43 6.77
C PRO A 119 -0.41 -20.07 5.84
N THR A 120 -0.70 -19.22 4.86
CA THR A 120 0.28 -18.56 4.00
C THR A 120 0.99 -17.45 4.77
N PHE A 121 2.04 -16.87 4.17
CA PHE A 121 2.75 -15.72 4.73
C PHE A 121 1.80 -14.56 5.07
N PHE A 122 0.91 -14.19 4.14
CA PHE A 122 0.01 -13.05 4.34
C PHE A 122 -1.01 -13.31 5.44
N GLU A 123 -1.61 -14.50 5.48
CA GLU A 123 -2.53 -14.92 6.54
C GLU A 123 -1.86 -14.91 7.91
N PHE A 124 -0.64 -15.41 8.00
CA PHE A 124 0.13 -15.42 9.25
C PHE A 124 0.43 -14.00 9.75
N VAL A 125 0.88 -13.10 8.84
CA VAL A 125 1.18 -11.70 9.19
C VAL A 125 -0.09 -10.91 9.55
N ALA A 126 -1.22 -11.18 8.90
CA ALA A 126 -2.51 -10.60 9.27
C ALA A 126 -2.93 -11.05 10.68
N ALA A 127 -2.78 -12.35 11.01
CA ALA A 127 -3.06 -12.86 12.36
C ALA A 127 -2.14 -12.25 13.43
N MET A 128 -0.85 -12.04 13.11
CA MET A 128 0.07 -11.31 14.00
C MET A 128 -0.42 -9.90 14.31
N ALA A 129 -0.93 -9.18 13.29
CA ALA A 129 -1.48 -7.84 13.47
C ALA A 129 -2.74 -7.88 14.36
N PHE A 130 -3.64 -8.83 14.11
CA PHE A 130 -4.85 -8.98 14.91
C PHE A 130 -4.56 -9.27 16.39
N LEU A 131 -3.62 -10.20 16.67
CA LEU A 131 -3.17 -10.47 18.03
C LEU A 131 -2.53 -9.23 18.67
N ARG A 132 -1.70 -8.49 17.93
CA ARG A 132 -1.09 -7.27 18.43
C ARG A 132 -2.13 -6.25 18.84
N PHE A 133 -3.10 -5.98 17.97
CA PHE A 133 -4.14 -4.98 18.23
C PHE A 133 -5.01 -5.37 19.42
N ALA A 134 -5.37 -6.64 19.56
CA ALA A 134 -6.08 -7.16 20.72
C ALA A 134 -5.25 -7.04 22.01
N THR A 135 -3.97 -7.47 21.97
CA THR A 135 -3.06 -7.41 23.13
C THR A 135 -2.80 -5.98 23.59
N GLU A 136 -2.60 -5.07 22.64
CA GLU A 136 -2.37 -3.66 22.94
C GLU A 136 -3.67 -2.87 23.20
N GLN A 137 -4.84 -3.52 23.07
CA GLN A 137 -6.16 -2.91 23.31
C GLN A 137 -6.34 -1.61 22.53
N VAL A 138 -6.25 -1.68 21.19
CA VAL A 138 -6.47 -0.51 20.33
C VAL A 138 -7.94 -0.07 20.39
N ASP A 139 -8.19 1.24 20.37
CA ASP A 139 -9.54 1.81 20.35
C ASP A 139 -10.20 1.65 18.97
N ILE A 140 -9.39 1.63 17.91
CA ILE A 140 -9.82 1.44 16.52
C ILE A 140 -8.68 0.91 15.68
N ALA A 141 -8.97 0.01 14.74
CA ALA A 141 -7.99 -0.53 13.78
C ALA A 141 -8.36 -0.17 12.33
N LEU A 142 -7.37 0.32 11.58
CA LEU A 142 -7.43 0.59 10.15
C LEU A 142 -6.79 -0.60 9.45
N ILE A 143 -7.57 -1.37 8.68
CA ILE A 143 -7.10 -2.61 8.08
C ILE A 143 -7.19 -2.51 6.56
N GLU A 144 -6.04 -2.50 5.90
CA GLU A 144 -5.91 -2.54 4.45
C GLU A 144 -5.99 -3.97 3.94
N THR A 145 -6.79 -4.22 2.88
CA THR A 145 -6.77 -5.50 2.17
C THR A 145 -5.45 -5.69 1.41
N GLY A 146 -4.93 -6.91 1.37
CA GLY A 146 -3.76 -7.24 0.56
C GLY A 146 -4.11 -7.27 -0.93
N LEU A 147 -5.10 -8.07 -1.31
CA LEU A 147 -5.51 -8.25 -2.71
C LEU A 147 -7.02 -8.49 -2.83
N GLY A 148 -7.67 -7.73 -3.70
CA GLY A 148 -9.11 -7.88 -3.91
C GLY A 148 -9.92 -7.40 -2.71
N GLY A 149 -10.63 -8.29 -2.07
CA GLY A 149 -11.45 -8.06 -0.88
C GLY A 149 -12.20 -9.30 -0.43
N ARG A 150 -13.04 -9.88 -1.27
CA ARG A 150 -13.93 -11.01 -0.95
C ARG A 150 -13.19 -12.22 -0.34
N LEU A 151 -12.06 -12.58 -0.92
CA LEU A 151 -11.22 -13.72 -0.52
C LEU A 151 -9.91 -13.28 0.15
N ASP A 152 -9.80 -11.99 0.52
CA ASP A 152 -8.64 -11.48 1.24
C ASP A 152 -8.62 -12.01 2.67
N ALA A 153 -7.44 -12.35 3.17
CA ALA A 153 -7.29 -12.87 4.54
C ALA A 153 -7.83 -11.89 5.60
N THR A 154 -7.78 -10.59 5.33
CA THR A 154 -8.32 -9.58 6.27
C THR A 154 -9.84 -9.56 6.33
N ASN A 155 -10.54 -10.20 5.38
CA ASN A 155 -12.01 -10.18 5.32
C ASN A 155 -12.72 -11.04 6.37
N VAL A 156 -11.99 -11.60 7.33
CA VAL A 156 -12.56 -12.22 8.55
C VAL A 156 -13.08 -11.18 9.56
N VAL A 157 -12.70 -9.91 9.42
CA VAL A 157 -13.13 -8.83 10.31
C VAL A 157 -14.59 -8.43 10.08
N GLU A 158 -15.24 -7.90 11.12
CA GLU A 158 -16.57 -7.29 11.09
C GLU A 158 -16.44 -5.77 11.26
N PRO A 159 -16.25 -5.00 10.16
CA PRO A 159 -15.94 -3.59 10.25
C PRO A 159 -17.17 -2.73 10.63
N GLU A 160 -16.90 -1.59 11.28
CA GLU A 160 -17.89 -0.53 11.49
C GLU A 160 -18.17 0.24 10.19
N LEU A 161 -17.16 0.30 9.30
CA LEU A 161 -17.24 0.93 7.99
C LEU A 161 -16.32 0.20 7.01
N SER A 162 -16.85 -0.15 5.83
CA SER A 162 -16.06 -0.60 4.69
C SER A 162 -15.76 0.58 3.77
N ILE A 163 -14.51 0.69 3.28
CA ILE A 163 -14.10 1.75 2.35
C ILE A 163 -13.57 1.10 1.07
N ILE A 164 -14.00 1.61 -0.10
CA ILE A 164 -13.44 1.22 -1.40
C ILE A 164 -12.89 2.49 -2.07
N THR A 165 -11.55 2.63 -2.10
CA THR A 165 -10.89 3.88 -2.46
C THR A 165 -10.90 4.19 -3.95
N SER A 166 -10.50 3.23 -4.78
CA SER A 166 -10.54 3.32 -6.24
C SER A 166 -10.73 1.96 -6.90
N ILE A 167 -11.20 1.94 -8.14
CA ILE A 167 -11.30 0.75 -8.98
C ILE A 167 -10.64 1.05 -10.33
N SER A 168 -9.60 0.29 -10.66
CA SER A 168 -8.94 0.32 -11.95
C SER A 168 -8.36 -1.05 -12.29
N PHE A 169 -7.86 -1.22 -13.51
CA PHE A 169 -7.25 -2.48 -13.95
C PHE A 169 -5.93 -2.71 -13.21
N ASP A 170 -5.90 -3.76 -12.42
CA ASP A 170 -4.72 -4.30 -11.75
C ASP A 170 -4.99 -5.76 -11.36
N HIS A 171 -3.97 -6.62 -11.35
CA HIS A 171 -4.08 -8.03 -11.02
C HIS A 171 -5.22 -8.75 -11.77
N MET A 172 -5.38 -8.46 -13.08
CA MET A 172 -6.48 -8.96 -13.89
C MET A 172 -6.55 -10.49 -13.95
N ASP A 173 -5.42 -11.16 -13.88
CA ASP A 173 -5.34 -12.64 -13.83
C ASP A 173 -6.06 -13.23 -12.61
N LEU A 174 -6.22 -12.45 -11.55
CA LEU A 174 -6.76 -12.87 -10.26
C LEU A 174 -8.13 -12.26 -9.95
N LEU A 175 -8.33 -10.98 -10.29
CA LEU A 175 -9.53 -10.22 -9.94
C LEU A 175 -10.52 -10.13 -11.11
N GLY A 176 -10.10 -10.55 -12.32
CA GLY A 176 -10.89 -10.47 -13.54
C GLY A 176 -10.51 -9.30 -14.43
N ASP A 177 -10.96 -9.39 -15.67
CA ASP A 177 -10.58 -8.57 -16.82
C ASP A 177 -11.54 -7.41 -17.11
N THR A 178 -12.49 -7.12 -16.20
CA THR A 178 -13.42 -5.98 -16.29
C THR A 178 -13.48 -5.22 -14.96
N LEU A 179 -13.80 -3.91 -15.04
CA LEU A 179 -13.98 -3.09 -13.84
C LEU A 179 -15.11 -3.63 -12.95
N ALA A 180 -16.16 -4.19 -13.54
CA ALA A 180 -17.27 -4.83 -12.82
C ALA A 180 -16.79 -6.04 -11.99
N LYS A 181 -15.95 -6.91 -12.55
CA LYS A 181 -15.39 -8.06 -11.82
C LYS A 181 -14.50 -7.61 -10.68
N ILE A 182 -13.58 -6.67 -10.93
CA ILE A 182 -12.68 -6.11 -9.92
C ILE A 182 -13.50 -5.43 -8.82
N ALA A 183 -14.55 -4.67 -9.17
CA ALA A 183 -15.45 -4.04 -8.21
C ALA A 183 -16.18 -5.09 -7.35
N THR A 184 -16.64 -6.20 -7.94
CA THR A 184 -17.29 -7.31 -7.22
C THR A 184 -16.36 -7.93 -6.17
N GLU A 185 -15.09 -8.20 -6.53
CA GLU A 185 -14.11 -8.75 -5.60
C GLU A 185 -13.83 -7.80 -4.43
N LYS A 186 -13.68 -6.50 -4.73
CA LYS A 186 -13.42 -5.50 -3.67
C LYS A 186 -14.65 -5.23 -2.80
N ALA A 187 -15.86 -5.22 -3.39
CA ALA A 187 -17.11 -5.10 -2.65
C ALA A 187 -17.40 -6.29 -1.71
N GLY A 188 -16.64 -7.37 -1.83
CA GLY A 188 -16.72 -8.51 -0.92
C GLY A 188 -16.47 -8.15 0.55
N ILE A 189 -15.81 -7.01 0.84
CA ILE A 189 -15.59 -6.54 2.22
C ILE A 189 -16.83 -5.89 2.87
N ILE A 190 -17.88 -5.57 2.11
CA ILE A 190 -19.11 -4.98 2.64
C ILE A 190 -19.82 -6.02 3.51
N LYS A 191 -20.11 -5.71 4.75
CA LYS A 191 -20.84 -6.62 5.67
C LYS A 191 -22.30 -6.23 5.77
N PRO A 192 -23.23 -7.21 5.94
CA PRO A 192 -24.67 -6.93 6.03
C PRO A 192 -25.02 -5.85 7.06
N GLY A 193 -25.77 -4.84 6.64
CA GLY A 193 -26.22 -3.73 7.49
C GLY A 193 -25.13 -2.74 7.91
N LYS A 194 -23.85 -2.97 7.56
CA LYS A 194 -22.75 -2.04 7.86
C LYS A 194 -22.54 -1.07 6.70
N PRO A 195 -22.23 0.22 6.97
CA PRO A 195 -22.07 1.21 5.91
C PRO A 195 -20.85 0.91 5.01
N VAL A 196 -20.97 1.34 3.75
CA VAL A 196 -19.85 1.38 2.78
C VAL A 196 -19.68 2.79 2.24
N LEU A 197 -18.42 3.25 2.23
CA LEU A 197 -18.01 4.51 1.64
C LEU A 197 -17.14 4.22 0.43
N ILE A 198 -17.46 4.85 -0.72
CA ILE A 198 -16.63 4.76 -1.92
C ILE A 198 -15.94 6.08 -2.24
N GLY A 199 -14.73 5.98 -2.81
CA GLY A 199 -14.02 7.10 -3.41
C GLY A 199 -14.59 7.49 -4.79
N CYS A 200 -13.76 8.16 -5.60
CA CYS A 200 -14.12 8.52 -6.97
C CYS A 200 -13.95 7.31 -7.88
N LEU A 201 -15.03 6.61 -8.19
CA LEU A 201 -15.02 5.40 -9.02
C LEU A 201 -15.57 5.67 -10.43
N PRO A 202 -15.20 4.83 -11.44
CA PRO A 202 -15.94 4.73 -12.70
C PRO A 202 -17.39 4.32 -12.46
N GLU A 203 -18.32 4.83 -13.28
CA GLU A 203 -19.75 4.59 -13.13
C GLU A 203 -20.12 3.10 -13.13
N GLU A 204 -19.48 2.29 -13.99
CA GLU A 204 -19.67 0.84 -14.05
C GLU A 204 -19.34 0.17 -12.71
N ALA A 205 -18.20 0.56 -12.10
CA ALA A 205 -17.75 0.01 -10.82
C ALA A 205 -18.65 0.47 -9.66
N GLU A 206 -19.05 1.75 -9.64
CA GLU A 206 -19.97 2.29 -8.65
C GLU A 206 -21.31 1.57 -8.69
N ALA A 207 -21.88 1.34 -9.88
CA ALA A 207 -23.16 0.65 -10.05
C ALA A 207 -23.13 -0.77 -9.45
N VAL A 208 -22.03 -1.51 -9.65
CA VAL A 208 -21.85 -2.86 -9.07
C VAL A 208 -21.80 -2.79 -7.55
N ILE A 209 -21.01 -1.87 -6.97
CA ILE A 209 -20.86 -1.76 -5.52
C ILE A 209 -22.18 -1.32 -4.87
N ARG A 210 -22.90 -0.38 -5.49
CA ARG A 210 -24.22 0.07 -5.05
C ARG A 210 -25.23 -1.07 -5.04
N ALA A 211 -25.23 -1.92 -6.05
CA ALA A 211 -26.12 -3.10 -6.11
C ALA A 211 -25.79 -4.10 -4.96
N ILE A 212 -24.52 -4.39 -4.73
CA ILE A 212 -24.08 -5.29 -3.64
C ILE A 212 -24.42 -4.70 -2.28
N ALA A 213 -24.25 -3.39 -2.08
CA ALA A 213 -24.62 -2.71 -0.84
C ALA A 213 -26.13 -2.81 -0.60
N ALA A 214 -26.96 -2.59 -1.62
CA ALA A 214 -28.41 -2.74 -1.53
C ALA A 214 -28.83 -4.18 -1.20
N GLU A 215 -28.21 -5.19 -1.83
CA GLU A 215 -28.47 -6.61 -1.52
C GLU A 215 -28.16 -6.94 -0.05
N ARG A 216 -27.09 -6.34 0.50
CA ARG A 216 -26.67 -6.54 1.89
C ARG A 216 -27.38 -5.64 2.90
N GLY A 217 -28.31 -4.78 2.47
CA GLY A 217 -28.99 -3.81 3.32
C GLY A 217 -28.01 -2.80 3.93
N SER A 218 -26.90 -2.52 3.27
CA SER A 218 -25.81 -1.67 3.73
C SER A 218 -26.02 -0.22 3.28
N PRO A 219 -25.96 0.77 4.18
CA PRO A 219 -25.96 2.18 3.79
C PRO A 219 -24.80 2.46 2.83
N PHE A 220 -25.12 3.07 1.67
CA PHE A 220 -24.14 3.38 0.62
C PHE A 220 -23.86 4.89 0.62
N CYS A 221 -22.58 5.25 0.72
CA CYS A 221 -22.10 6.62 0.72
C CYS A 221 -21.02 6.79 -0.38
N THR A 222 -21.02 7.91 -1.06
CA THR A 222 -19.95 8.26 -2.00
C THR A 222 -19.33 9.61 -1.66
N VAL A 223 -18.02 9.70 -1.77
CA VAL A 223 -17.29 10.94 -1.47
C VAL A 223 -17.77 12.12 -2.32
N ARG A 224 -18.26 11.85 -3.54
CA ARG A 224 -18.79 12.87 -4.46
C ARG A 224 -20.11 13.51 -3.98
N GLU A 225 -20.88 12.85 -3.14
CA GLU A 225 -22.09 13.43 -2.52
C GLU A 225 -21.73 14.43 -1.41
N ARG A 226 -20.56 14.26 -0.79
CA ARG A 226 -20.10 15.09 0.34
C ARG A 226 -19.16 16.22 -0.06
N PHE A 227 -18.26 15.99 -1.05
CA PHE A 227 -17.23 16.94 -1.45
C PHE A 227 -17.28 17.24 -2.93
N ARG A 228 -17.05 18.52 -3.25
CA ARG A 228 -16.75 18.99 -4.60
C ARG A 228 -15.25 19.23 -4.74
N GLU A 229 -14.75 19.28 -5.96
CA GLU A 229 -13.34 19.54 -6.30
C GLU A 229 -12.76 20.75 -5.55
N ALA A 230 -13.54 21.84 -5.46
CA ALA A 230 -13.11 23.09 -4.81
C ALA A 230 -13.03 23.00 -3.29
N ASP A 231 -13.74 22.03 -2.68
CA ASP A 231 -13.89 21.90 -1.23
C ASP A 231 -13.07 20.73 -0.66
N LEU A 232 -12.19 20.13 -1.48
CA LEU A 232 -11.37 18.99 -1.06
C LEU A 232 -10.42 19.39 0.08
N PRO A 233 -10.31 18.57 1.13
CA PRO A 233 -9.38 18.80 2.22
C PRO A 233 -7.92 18.90 1.72
N GLU A 234 -7.15 19.74 2.37
CA GLU A 234 -5.70 19.81 2.15
C GLU A 234 -4.99 18.68 2.89
N THR A 235 -3.87 18.23 2.32
CA THR A 235 -2.98 17.23 2.91
C THR A 235 -1.55 17.50 2.48
N ASN A 236 -0.57 17.10 3.29
CA ASN A 236 0.84 17.18 2.91
C ASN A 236 1.27 16.10 1.90
N LEU A 237 0.44 15.08 1.66
CA LEU A 237 0.71 14.11 0.59
C LEU A 237 0.46 14.77 -0.78
N ALA A 238 1.45 14.72 -1.65
CA ALA A 238 1.39 15.41 -2.93
C ALA A 238 0.53 14.65 -3.96
N GLY A 239 -0.08 15.44 -4.85
CA GLY A 239 -0.93 14.95 -5.94
C GLY A 239 -2.42 15.17 -5.68
N HIS A 240 -3.12 15.55 -6.76
CA HIS A 240 -4.56 15.84 -6.70
C HIS A 240 -5.38 14.65 -6.14
N PHE A 241 -5.02 13.44 -6.52
CA PHE A 241 -5.68 12.22 -6.03
C PHE A 241 -5.55 12.02 -4.50
N GLN A 242 -4.50 12.57 -3.87
CA GLN A 242 -4.35 12.51 -2.40
C GLN A 242 -5.36 13.41 -1.67
N ARG A 243 -5.81 14.51 -2.29
CA ARG A 243 -6.90 15.32 -1.75
C ARG A 243 -8.24 14.55 -1.76
N TRP A 244 -8.49 13.74 -2.80
CA TRP A 244 -9.62 12.82 -2.81
C TRP A 244 -9.51 11.71 -1.77
N ASN A 245 -8.31 11.16 -1.56
CA ASN A 245 -8.07 10.21 -0.46
C ASN A 245 -8.31 10.88 0.91
N ALA A 246 -7.90 12.13 1.08
CA ALA A 246 -8.17 12.91 2.29
C ALA A 246 -9.68 13.15 2.47
N ALA A 247 -10.41 13.44 1.42
CA ALA A 247 -11.87 13.58 1.45
C ALA A 247 -12.57 12.28 1.87
N VAL A 248 -12.11 11.12 1.36
CA VAL A 248 -12.59 9.81 1.80
C VAL A 248 -12.31 9.60 3.29
N ALA A 249 -11.09 9.91 3.75
CA ALA A 249 -10.72 9.75 5.15
C ALA A 249 -11.54 10.68 6.09
N VAL A 250 -11.73 11.95 5.70
CA VAL A 250 -12.56 12.89 6.48
C VAL A 250 -14.02 12.41 6.52
N TYR A 251 -14.59 12.02 5.37
CA TYR A 251 -15.98 11.57 5.36
C TYR A 251 -16.17 10.29 6.17
N ALA A 252 -15.18 9.39 6.17
CA ALA A 252 -15.21 8.19 7.02
C ALA A 252 -15.32 8.55 8.52
N THR A 253 -14.57 9.57 8.98
CA THR A 253 -14.67 10.02 10.38
C THR A 253 -16.00 10.67 10.68
N GLU A 254 -16.61 11.40 9.73
CA GLU A 254 -17.96 11.98 9.88
C GLU A 254 -19.03 10.88 10.00
N LEU A 255 -18.95 9.81 9.18
CA LEU A 255 -19.89 8.68 9.22
C LEU A 255 -19.83 7.91 10.55
N LEU A 256 -18.70 7.92 11.22
CA LEU A 256 -18.48 7.24 12.50
C LEU A 256 -18.51 8.20 13.72
N ALA A 257 -18.87 9.48 13.54
CA ALA A 257 -18.75 10.51 14.57
C ALA A 257 -19.56 10.25 15.85
N GLU A 258 -20.67 9.50 15.77
CA GLU A 258 -21.45 9.15 16.96
C GLU A 258 -20.70 8.22 17.92
N ARG A 259 -19.84 7.34 17.39
CA ARG A 259 -19.09 6.37 18.20
C ARG A 259 -17.62 6.75 18.38
N PHE A 260 -17.03 7.35 17.36
CA PHE A 260 -15.60 7.68 17.29
C PHE A 260 -15.42 9.13 16.80
N PRO A 261 -15.79 10.15 17.61
CA PRO A 261 -15.74 11.54 17.20
C PRO A 261 -14.29 12.01 16.97
N VAL A 262 -14.06 12.64 15.81
CA VAL A 262 -12.82 13.31 15.45
C VAL A 262 -13.06 14.81 15.47
N GLN A 263 -12.38 15.55 16.35
CA GLN A 263 -12.56 16.99 16.56
C GLN A 263 -11.70 17.83 15.61
N SER A 264 -10.53 17.32 15.19
CA SER A 264 -9.60 18.01 14.31
C SER A 264 -9.07 17.08 13.24
N THR A 265 -8.98 17.60 12.02
CA THR A 265 -8.38 16.93 10.85
C THR A 265 -7.00 17.51 10.50
N GLU A 266 -6.43 18.37 11.34
CA GLU A 266 -5.12 19.01 11.09
C GLU A 266 -3.97 18.00 10.91
N ALA A 267 -4.11 16.80 11.46
CA ALA A 267 -3.16 15.71 11.26
C ALA A 267 -2.97 15.34 9.78
N LEU A 268 -3.91 15.68 8.88
CA LEU A 268 -3.75 15.50 7.44
C LEU A 268 -2.56 16.28 6.84
N MET A 269 -2.10 17.33 7.52
CA MET A 269 -0.92 18.11 7.13
C MET A 269 0.39 17.54 7.69
N GLN A 270 0.35 16.40 8.40
CA GLN A 270 1.50 15.78 9.06
C GLN A 270 1.56 14.27 8.80
N ILE A 271 1.02 13.81 7.66
CA ILE A 271 1.05 12.40 7.28
C ILE A 271 2.49 12.01 6.91
N ASP A 272 3.02 11.04 7.61
CA ASP A 272 4.27 10.37 7.25
C ASP A 272 3.93 9.07 6.52
N TRP A 273 4.01 9.09 5.17
CA TRP A 273 3.70 7.93 4.33
C TRP A 273 4.73 7.77 3.22
N PRO A 274 5.85 7.10 3.52
CA PRO A 274 6.97 6.95 2.60
C PRO A 274 6.58 6.32 1.26
N GLY A 275 7.29 6.73 0.19
CA GLY A 275 7.10 6.17 -1.15
C GLY A 275 5.83 6.66 -1.89
N ARG A 276 5.16 7.72 -1.41
CA ARG A 276 4.02 8.35 -2.09
C ARG A 276 4.35 9.80 -2.41
N TRP A 277 5.13 10.00 -3.49
CA TRP A 277 5.68 11.30 -3.89
C TRP A 277 6.45 11.97 -2.73
N GLN A 278 7.13 11.13 -1.95
CA GLN A 278 7.89 11.56 -0.79
C GLN A 278 9.09 12.40 -1.22
N LYS A 279 9.17 13.64 -0.72
CA LYS A 279 10.31 14.54 -0.98
C LYS A 279 11.33 14.45 0.15
N ILE A 280 12.60 14.29 -0.22
CA ILE A 280 13.74 14.22 0.70
C ILE A 280 14.81 15.19 0.18
N GLU A 281 15.16 16.18 0.97
CA GLU A 281 16.30 17.06 0.66
C GLU A 281 17.60 16.38 1.10
N VAL A 282 18.48 16.13 0.14
CA VAL A 282 19.71 15.38 0.38
C VAL A 282 20.84 15.83 -0.54
N ALA A 283 22.00 16.15 0.04
CA ALA A 283 23.21 16.57 -0.69
C ALA A 283 22.95 17.71 -1.71
N GLY A 284 22.07 18.66 -1.35
CA GLY A 284 21.70 19.80 -2.19
C GLY A 284 20.81 19.45 -3.38
N ARG A 285 20.16 18.28 -3.37
CA ARG A 285 19.21 17.80 -4.39
C ARG A 285 17.87 17.50 -3.75
N THR A 286 16.79 17.60 -4.52
CA THR A 286 15.48 17.10 -4.11
C THR A 286 15.29 15.69 -4.65
N LEU A 287 15.27 14.68 -3.77
CA LEU A 287 14.93 13.31 -4.12
C LEU A 287 13.44 13.08 -3.90
N ILE A 288 12.75 12.60 -4.92
CA ILE A 288 11.33 12.22 -4.86
C ILE A 288 11.22 10.72 -5.02
N LEU A 289 10.55 10.07 -4.08
CA LEU A 289 10.30 8.62 -4.09
C LEU A 289 8.81 8.37 -4.33
N ASP A 290 8.48 7.65 -5.40
CA ASP A 290 7.09 7.34 -5.77
C ASP A 290 6.93 5.88 -6.20
N ALA A 291 6.12 5.12 -5.47
CA ALA A 291 5.88 3.70 -5.69
C ALA A 291 4.78 3.40 -6.74
N THR A 292 4.60 4.26 -7.72
CA THR A 292 3.72 4.02 -8.86
C THR A 292 4.11 2.74 -9.60
N HIS A 293 3.11 1.87 -9.89
CA HIS A 293 3.36 0.56 -10.49
C HIS A 293 2.21 0.03 -11.37
N ASN A 294 1.15 0.82 -11.62
CA ASN A 294 0.03 0.43 -12.47
C ASN A 294 -0.43 1.61 -13.35
N PRO A 295 -1.30 1.39 -14.36
CA PRO A 295 -1.70 2.43 -15.30
C PRO A 295 -2.37 3.66 -14.66
N GLU A 296 -3.24 3.47 -13.65
CA GLU A 296 -3.86 4.60 -12.93
C GLU A 296 -2.81 5.41 -12.16
N GLY A 297 -1.89 4.73 -11.48
CA GLY A 297 -0.75 5.38 -10.83
C GLY A 297 0.14 6.13 -11.82
N ALA A 298 0.32 5.61 -13.04
CA ALA A 298 1.09 6.30 -14.10
C ALA A 298 0.45 7.63 -14.51
N VAL A 299 -0.88 7.74 -14.53
CA VAL A 299 -1.58 9.02 -14.77
C VAL A 299 -1.26 10.03 -13.67
N ALA A 300 -1.34 9.61 -12.41
CA ALA A 300 -0.99 10.45 -11.26
C ALA A 300 0.49 10.89 -11.28
N LEU A 301 1.40 9.96 -11.64
CA LEU A 301 2.83 10.26 -11.82
C LEU A 301 3.05 11.34 -12.88
N VAL A 302 2.37 11.23 -14.04
CA VAL A 302 2.45 12.21 -15.12
C VAL A 302 2.03 13.61 -14.64
N ASP A 303 0.94 13.71 -13.89
CA ASP A 303 0.46 15.01 -13.39
C ASP A 303 1.43 15.64 -12.39
N ASN A 304 2.04 14.82 -11.53
CA ASN A 304 3.08 15.28 -10.62
C ASN A 304 4.37 15.70 -11.38
N LEU A 305 4.80 14.94 -12.40
CA LEU A 305 5.96 15.31 -13.23
C LEU A 305 5.72 16.61 -14.00
N LYS A 306 4.51 16.85 -14.52
CA LYS A 306 4.14 18.14 -15.14
C LYS A 306 4.32 19.32 -14.17
N GLN A 307 3.91 19.14 -12.91
CA GLN A 307 4.07 20.16 -11.88
C GLN A 307 5.54 20.45 -11.58
N VAL A 308 6.40 19.40 -11.49
CA VAL A 308 7.85 19.58 -11.32
C VAL A 308 8.42 20.38 -12.47
N VAL A 309 8.15 19.98 -13.74
CA VAL A 309 8.66 20.70 -14.92
C VAL A 309 8.16 22.15 -14.96
N ALA A 310 6.89 22.39 -14.62
CA ALA A 310 6.32 23.74 -14.61
C ALA A 310 6.94 24.64 -13.52
N SER A 311 7.20 24.08 -12.33
CA SER A 311 7.76 24.84 -11.20
C SER A 311 9.26 25.11 -11.34
N GLU A 312 10.03 24.16 -11.91
CA GLU A 312 11.48 24.24 -11.99
C GLU A 312 11.99 24.79 -13.34
N GLY A 313 11.13 24.84 -14.37
CA GLY A 313 11.50 25.23 -15.73
C GLY A 313 12.44 24.24 -16.44
N ARG A 314 12.64 23.05 -15.87
CA ARG A 314 13.51 22.00 -16.40
C ARG A 314 12.95 20.61 -16.05
N LYS A 315 13.38 19.61 -16.82
CA LYS A 315 12.97 18.24 -16.61
C LYS A 315 13.84 17.57 -15.52
N PRO A 316 13.27 16.75 -14.64
CA PRO A 316 14.01 16.02 -13.60
C PRO A 316 14.89 14.92 -14.18
N VAL A 317 15.86 14.47 -13.39
CA VAL A 317 16.50 13.18 -13.56
C VAL A 317 15.55 12.10 -13.07
N ILE A 318 15.33 11.04 -13.85
CA ILE A 318 14.43 9.95 -13.47
C ILE A 318 15.22 8.66 -13.29
N VAL A 319 14.98 7.94 -12.20
CA VAL A 319 15.44 6.57 -11.97
C VAL A 319 14.22 5.67 -12.02
N ALA A 320 14.16 4.75 -12.96
CA ALA A 320 12.98 3.91 -13.19
C ALA A 320 13.32 2.42 -13.25
N GLY A 321 12.48 1.62 -12.57
CA GLY A 321 12.57 0.17 -12.58
C GLY A 321 11.27 -0.45 -12.07
N THR A 322 10.80 -1.53 -12.70
CA THR A 322 9.50 -2.11 -12.39
C THR A 322 9.47 -3.63 -12.57
N LEU A 323 8.34 -4.23 -12.22
CA LEU A 323 8.06 -5.65 -12.37
C LEU A 323 6.93 -5.86 -13.39
N GLY A 324 7.12 -6.80 -14.31
CA GLY A 324 6.14 -7.15 -15.35
C GLY A 324 6.20 -6.23 -16.58
N GLU A 325 6.11 -6.83 -17.77
CA GLU A 325 6.33 -6.14 -19.05
C GLU A 325 5.30 -5.03 -19.32
N GLU A 326 4.02 -5.29 -19.07
CA GLU A 326 2.96 -4.33 -19.31
C GLU A 326 3.13 -3.06 -18.46
N ARG A 327 3.50 -3.25 -17.18
CA ARG A 327 3.83 -2.15 -16.25
C ARG A 327 5.06 -1.38 -16.75
N GLY A 328 6.07 -2.10 -17.28
CA GLY A 328 7.26 -1.50 -17.88
C GLY A 328 6.93 -0.59 -19.06
N ARG A 329 6.10 -1.05 -19.99
CA ARG A 329 5.63 -0.25 -21.14
C ARG A 329 4.88 1.00 -20.69
N SER A 330 3.93 0.85 -19.79
CA SER A 330 3.15 1.97 -19.25
C SER A 330 4.03 3.00 -18.53
N LEU A 331 4.98 2.55 -17.72
CA LEU A 331 5.90 3.42 -17.01
C LEU A 331 6.81 4.21 -17.97
N MET A 332 7.41 3.54 -18.96
CA MET A 332 8.29 4.21 -19.94
C MET A 332 7.53 5.26 -20.75
N GLN A 333 6.30 4.97 -21.17
CA GLN A 333 5.45 5.95 -21.84
C GLN A 333 5.12 7.16 -20.96
N ALA A 334 4.91 6.93 -19.66
CA ALA A 334 4.59 7.98 -18.71
C ALA A 334 5.77 8.92 -18.43
N VAL A 335 6.99 8.36 -18.26
CA VAL A 335 8.17 9.15 -17.86
C VAL A 335 8.91 9.79 -19.01
N ALA A 336 8.93 9.18 -20.21
CA ALA A 336 9.70 9.66 -21.34
C ALA A 336 9.49 11.15 -21.71
N PRO A 337 8.26 11.71 -21.73
CA PRO A 337 8.05 13.11 -22.06
C PRO A 337 8.68 14.08 -21.04
N TYR A 338 8.92 13.63 -19.82
CA TYR A 338 9.35 14.44 -18.67
C TYR A 338 10.78 14.19 -18.23
N ALA A 339 11.47 13.20 -18.78
CA ALA A 339 12.84 12.91 -18.42
C ALA A 339 13.81 13.94 -19.00
N GLY A 340 14.67 14.54 -18.17
CA GLY A 340 15.86 15.28 -18.58
C GLY A 340 17.04 14.32 -18.79
N GLU A 341 17.11 13.29 -17.95
CA GLU A 341 18.05 12.17 -17.98
C GLU A 341 17.34 10.96 -17.34
N LEU A 342 17.53 9.77 -17.88
CA LEU A 342 16.87 8.56 -17.43
C LEU A 342 17.87 7.46 -17.05
N TYR A 343 17.79 6.98 -15.83
CA TYR A 343 18.52 5.81 -15.34
C TYR A 343 17.56 4.63 -15.23
N LEU A 344 17.81 3.58 -15.97
CA LEU A 344 17.08 2.34 -15.91
C LEU A 344 17.77 1.40 -14.92
N VAL A 345 17.01 0.89 -13.97
CA VAL A 345 17.52 -0.04 -12.95
C VAL A 345 16.62 -1.28 -12.88
N GLN A 346 17.21 -2.40 -12.53
CA GLN A 346 16.48 -3.65 -12.29
C GLN A 346 16.38 -3.87 -10.78
N PRO A 347 15.18 -3.75 -10.15
CA PRO A 347 14.99 -4.09 -8.75
C PRO A 347 15.41 -5.55 -8.46
N ASP A 348 15.90 -5.81 -7.25
CA ASP A 348 16.29 -7.17 -6.82
C ASP A 348 15.05 -8.02 -6.50
N GLN A 349 14.34 -8.41 -7.56
CA GLN A 349 13.12 -9.21 -7.52
C GLN A 349 13.08 -10.16 -8.72
N ASP A 350 12.59 -11.39 -8.53
CA ASP A 350 12.52 -12.42 -9.57
C ASP A 350 11.74 -11.98 -10.83
N ARG A 351 10.71 -11.12 -10.65
CA ARG A 351 9.87 -10.59 -11.74
C ARG A 351 10.32 -9.24 -12.28
N ALA A 352 11.48 -8.75 -11.82
CA ALA A 352 12.00 -7.46 -12.26
C ALA A 352 12.34 -7.51 -13.76
N ILE A 353 11.96 -6.44 -14.45
CA ILE A 353 12.18 -6.34 -15.90
C ILE A 353 13.61 -5.91 -16.18
N PRO A 354 14.33 -6.61 -17.09
CA PRO A 354 15.67 -6.20 -17.50
C PRO A 354 15.68 -4.81 -18.12
N THR A 355 16.71 -4.03 -17.82
CA THR A 355 16.83 -2.64 -18.30
C THR A 355 16.84 -2.50 -19.83
N PRO A 356 17.38 -3.45 -20.65
CA PRO A 356 17.28 -3.38 -22.10
C PRO A 356 15.83 -3.47 -22.62
N PHE A 357 14.95 -4.23 -21.94
CA PHE A 357 13.54 -4.25 -22.28
C PHE A 357 12.88 -2.90 -22.01
N LEU A 358 13.15 -2.29 -20.84
CA LEU A 358 12.63 -0.97 -20.52
C LEU A 358 13.07 0.07 -21.54
N GLU A 359 14.34 0.05 -21.96
CA GLU A 359 14.84 0.93 -23.01
C GLU A 359 14.11 0.73 -24.33
N SER A 360 13.82 -0.52 -24.72
CA SER A 360 13.08 -0.83 -25.95
C SER A 360 11.63 -0.30 -25.96
N CYS A 361 11.11 0.08 -24.81
CA CYS A 361 9.76 0.69 -24.67
C CYS A 361 9.76 2.22 -24.82
N LEU A 362 10.94 2.84 -24.93
CA LEU A 362 11.09 4.29 -25.13
C LEU A 362 10.97 4.68 -26.60
N PRO A 363 10.57 5.93 -26.91
CA PRO A 363 10.58 6.43 -28.29
C PRO A 363 12.00 6.48 -28.87
N ASP A 364 12.17 6.21 -30.17
CA ASP A 364 13.46 6.23 -30.86
C ASP A 364 14.06 7.65 -30.95
N ASP A 365 13.19 8.66 -31.06
CA ASP A 365 13.54 10.08 -31.21
C ASP A 365 13.66 10.82 -29.87
N ARG A 366 13.88 10.09 -28.77
CA ARG A 366 14.04 10.65 -27.43
C ARG A 366 15.18 11.67 -27.34
N GLY A 367 14.88 12.85 -26.85
CA GLY A 367 15.83 13.97 -26.72
C GLY A 367 16.58 14.00 -25.38
N PHE A 368 16.78 12.86 -24.71
CA PHE A 368 17.44 12.75 -23.40
C PHE A 368 18.34 11.50 -23.34
N PRO A 369 19.42 11.53 -22.55
CA PRO A 369 20.31 10.39 -22.37
C PRO A 369 19.63 9.30 -21.52
N VAL A 370 19.96 8.04 -21.84
CA VAL A 370 19.51 6.85 -21.10
C VAL A 370 20.72 6.07 -20.63
N HIS A 371 20.71 5.68 -19.36
CA HIS A 371 21.79 4.94 -18.71
C HIS A 371 21.25 3.67 -18.09
N HIS A 372 21.97 2.56 -18.22
CA HIS A 372 21.73 1.33 -17.49
C HIS A 372 22.60 1.35 -16.23
N SER A 373 22.00 1.11 -15.08
CA SER A 373 22.69 1.17 -13.79
C SER A 373 22.06 0.24 -12.75
N SER A 374 22.56 0.29 -11.55
CA SER A 374 22.01 -0.40 -10.38
C SER A 374 21.75 0.59 -9.24
N VAL A 375 20.86 0.21 -8.30
CA VAL A 375 20.66 1.00 -7.08
C VAL A 375 21.96 1.14 -6.29
N GLN A 376 22.80 0.11 -6.32
CA GLN A 376 24.08 0.09 -5.61
C GLN A 376 25.07 1.12 -6.14
N ASP A 377 25.04 1.40 -7.45
CA ASP A 377 25.92 2.39 -8.08
C ASP A 377 25.40 3.82 -7.93
N LEU A 378 24.04 3.97 -7.95
CA LEU A 378 23.40 5.29 -7.93
C LEU A 378 23.24 5.88 -6.54
N PHE A 379 23.16 5.04 -5.50
CA PHE A 379 22.88 5.47 -4.12
C PHE A 379 23.88 4.93 -3.12
N HIS A 380 24.11 5.68 -2.06
CA HIS A 380 24.96 5.30 -0.93
C HIS A 380 24.33 5.81 0.38
N ARG A 381 24.96 5.49 1.51
CA ARG A 381 24.52 6.02 2.79
C ARG A 381 24.56 7.55 2.76
N GLY A 382 23.36 8.15 2.94
CA GLY A 382 23.18 9.61 2.95
C GLY A 382 22.76 10.21 1.61
N GLY A 383 22.52 9.42 0.53
CA GLY A 383 21.90 9.94 -0.69
C GLY A 383 22.43 9.42 -2.01
N PRO A 384 22.11 10.10 -3.13
CA PRO A 384 22.60 9.74 -4.45
C PRO A 384 24.11 10.00 -4.60
N THR A 385 24.82 9.08 -5.28
CA THR A 385 26.28 9.18 -5.50
C THR A 385 26.63 10.08 -6.69
N THR A 386 26.18 9.69 -7.88
CA THR A 386 26.68 10.23 -9.15
C THR A 386 25.59 10.87 -10.01
N ILE A 387 24.31 10.72 -9.63
CA ILE A 387 23.17 11.23 -10.40
C ILE A 387 22.75 12.61 -9.96
N GLY A 388 22.43 13.45 -10.93
CA GLY A 388 22.02 14.84 -10.74
C GLY A 388 23.15 15.74 -10.20
N ARG A 389 22.94 17.04 -10.28
CA ARG A 389 23.83 18.09 -9.75
C ARG A 389 23.15 18.75 -8.54
N PRO A 390 23.86 19.47 -7.68
CA PRO A 390 23.21 20.32 -6.68
C PRO A 390 22.15 21.22 -7.31
N GLY A 391 20.97 21.22 -6.75
CA GLY A 391 19.77 21.88 -7.26
C GLY A 391 18.89 21.04 -8.16
N ASP A 392 19.28 19.84 -8.60
CA ASP A 392 18.43 18.98 -9.44
C ASP A 392 17.37 18.24 -8.62
N THR A 393 16.25 17.98 -9.27
CA THR A 393 15.24 17.03 -8.78
C THR A 393 15.47 15.66 -9.41
N ILE A 394 15.53 14.65 -8.55
CA ILE A 394 15.67 13.24 -8.92
C ILE A 394 14.38 12.53 -8.53
N VAL A 395 13.71 11.88 -9.49
CA VAL A 395 12.48 11.10 -9.24
C VAL A 395 12.80 9.62 -9.39
N VAL A 396 12.61 8.85 -8.33
CA VAL A 396 12.71 7.38 -8.35
C VAL A 396 11.31 6.79 -8.38
N THR A 397 11.01 5.94 -9.37
CA THR A 397 9.66 5.45 -9.58
C THR A 397 9.58 4.09 -10.27
N GLY A 398 8.41 3.45 -10.21
CA GLY A 398 8.05 2.25 -10.96
C GLY A 398 7.81 0.99 -10.11
N SER A 399 8.27 0.97 -8.86
CA SER A 399 8.04 -0.16 -7.96
C SER A 399 8.26 0.22 -6.51
N ILE A 400 7.41 -0.31 -5.62
CA ILE A 400 7.62 -0.20 -4.18
C ILE A 400 8.94 -0.88 -3.74
N TYR A 401 9.34 -1.94 -4.44
CA TYR A 401 10.59 -2.66 -4.19
C TYR A 401 11.81 -1.79 -4.50
N LEU A 402 11.78 -1.08 -5.63
CA LEU A 402 12.83 -0.12 -5.97
C LEU A 402 12.95 0.98 -4.90
N ILE A 403 11.81 1.52 -4.45
CA ILE A 403 11.80 2.55 -3.40
C ILE A 403 12.41 2.01 -2.10
N GLY A 404 12.03 0.78 -1.72
CA GLY A 404 12.60 0.11 -0.53
C GLY A 404 14.11 -0.10 -0.63
N GLU A 405 14.61 -0.56 -1.78
CA GLU A 405 16.06 -0.73 -2.00
C GLU A 405 16.82 0.60 -1.90
N VAL A 406 16.29 1.67 -2.50
CA VAL A 406 16.90 3.00 -2.44
C VAL A 406 16.93 3.51 -0.99
N LEU A 407 15.81 3.39 -0.26
CA LEU A 407 15.75 3.81 1.14
C LEU A 407 16.70 3.00 2.02
N ALA A 408 16.74 1.66 1.89
CA ALA A 408 17.67 0.80 2.62
C ALA A 408 19.11 1.22 2.37
N LYS A 409 19.46 1.42 1.09
CA LYS A 409 20.82 1.85 0.71
C LYS A 409 21.19 3.20 1.31
N MET A 410 20.26 4.15 1.32
CA MET A 410 20.48 5.49 1.87
C MET A 410 20.62 5.50 3.41
N GLN A 411 19.94 4.59 4.10
CA GLN A 411 20.02 4.44 5.55
C GLN A 411 21.27 3.65 5.98
N GLY A 412 21.90 2.93 5.04
CA GLY A 412 23.02 2.04 5.31
C GLY A 412 22.60 0.71 5.90
N ASP A 413 21.33 0.36 5.75
CA ASP A 413 20.74 -0.91 6.14
C ASP A 413 21.06 -2.03 5.12
N GLN A 414 20.88 -3.26 5.54
CA GLN A 414 20.86 -4.41 4.63
C GLN A 414 19.75 -4.23 3.58
N PRO A 415 19.84 -4.86 2.39
CA PRO A 415 18.78 -4.80 1.39
C PRO A 415 17.42 -5.02 2.05
N SER A 416 16.44 -4.21 1.66
CA SER A 416 15.11 -4.26 2.25
C SER A 416 14.60 -5.69 2.31
N GLU A 417 13.93 -6.07 3.40
CA GLU A 417 13.30 -7.40 3.58
C GLU A 417 12.16 -7.64 2.57
N LEU A 418 12.06 -6.78 1.55
CA LEU A 418 11.07 -6.80 0.49
C LEU A 418 11.30 -7.97 -0.48
N GLN A 419 10.96 -9.15 -0.06
CA GLN A 419 10.84 -10.32 -0.95
C GLN A 419 9.37 -10.79 -0.96
N ASP A 420 8.45 -9.97 -1.47
CA ASP A 420 7.09 -10.44 -1.73
C ASP A 420 7.05 -11.15 -3.10
N ARG A 421 7.07 -12.46 -3.09
CA ARG A 421 6.67 -13.28 -4.24
C ARG A 421 5.14 -13.41 -4.16
N LEU A 422 4.42 -12.58 -4.93
CA LEU A 422 3.01 -12.78 -5.22
C LEU A 422 2.85 -13.72 -6.41
#